data_3f8cd5c0bba7b41ea1d499065fe4ddd2
#
_entry.id   3f8cd5c0bba7b41ea1d499065fe4ddd2
#
_cell.length_a   1.000
_cell.length_b   1.000
_cell.length_c   1.000
_cell.angle_alpha   90.00
_cell.angle_beta   90.00
_cell.angle_gamma   90.00
#
_symmetry.space_group_name_H-M   'P 1'
#
loop_
_entity.id
_entity.type
_entity.pdbx_description
1 polymer ?
#
loop_
_entity_poly.entity_id
_entity_poly.type
_entity_poly.pdbx_seq_one_letter_code
_entity_poly.pdbx_strand_id
1 'polypeptide(L)'
;LKTPTKQIILSCCLLIITASTYAQIGKSKYVIRDPRVDKLVEKQIEFNKPIYKERKIVESGFRIIVISTSNRDDATKAKGTLMRSFPDQKSYMLFQSPNFKVQFGNFRTYKEAEEMKRVMESIFPQGLLIVPAKVEVIVGREERDNL
;
A
#
# COMPACT_ATOMS: atom_id res chain seq x y z
N LEU A 1 -8.07 6.43 -73.86
CA LEU A 1 -9.37 6.75 -73.24
C LEU A 1 -9.45 6.02 -71.92
N LYS A 2 -9.16 6.71 -70.80
CA LYS A 2 -9.40 6.17 -69.42
C LYS A 2 -10.91 6.23 -69.22
N THR A 3 -11.52 5.08 -69.06
CA THR A 3 -12.96 4.93 -68.92
C THR A 3 -13.47 5.63 -67.65
N PRO A 4 -14.46 6.55 -67.75
CA PRO A 4 -14.97 7.29 -66.59
C PRO A 4 -15.60 6.39 -65.51
N THR A 5 -15.94 5.19 -65.91
CA THR A 5 -16.51 4.16 -65.00
C THR A 5 -15.61 3.78 -63.80
N LYS A 6 -14.29 3.70 -63.98
CA LYS A 6 -13.36 3.40 -62.90
C LYS A 6 -13.25 4.54 -61.88
N GLN A 7 -13.33 5.79 -62.34
CA GLN A 7 -13.33 6.93 -61.43
C GLN A 7 -14.61 7.03 -60.60
N ILE A 8 -15.75 6.71 -61.23
CA ILE A 8 -17.05 6.70 -60.52
C ILE A 8 -17.07 5.61 -59.47
N ILE A 9 -16.57 4.41 -59.77
CA ILE A 9 -16.49 3.30 -58.79
C ILE A 9 -15.57 3.66 -57.65
N LEU A 10 -14.40 4.25 -57.89
CA LEU A 10 -13.46 4.67 -56.85
C LEU A 10 -14.04 5.75 -55.93
N SER A 11 -14.79 6.70 -56.51
CA SER A 11 -15.48 7.75 -55.74
C SER A 11 -16.61 7.21 -54.87
N CYS A 12 -17.39 6.23 -55.38
CA CYS A 12 -18.43 5.57 -54.61
C CYS A 12 -17.86 4.76 -53.42
N CYS A 13 -16.75 4.03 -53.65
CA CYS A 13 -16.08 3.30 -52.58
C CYS A 13 -15.55 4.22 -51.46
N LEU A 14 -15.03 5.38 -51.82
CA LEU A 14 -14.54 6.37 -50.89
C LEU A 14 -15.68 6.95 -50.01
N LEU A 15 -16.84 7.20 -50.59
CA LEU A 15 -18.04 7.66 -49.88
C LEU A 15 -18.61 6.63 -48.90
N ILE A 16 -18.55 5.35 -49.23
CA ILE A 16 -19.02 4.25 -48.35
C ILE A 16 -18.12 4.10 -47.14
N ILE A 17 -16.81 4.31 -47.27
CA ILE A 17 -15.86 4.21 -46.18
C ILE A 17 -16.06 5.35 -45.15
N THR A 18 -16.43 6.55 -45.58
CA THR A 18 -16.68 7.68 -44.65
C THR A 18 -17.99 7.54 -43.88
N ALA A 19 -18.98 6.85 -44.42
CA ALA A 19 -20.27 6.62 -43.74
C ALA A 19 -20.15 5.65 -42.54
N SER A 20 -19.15 4.77 -42.56
CA SER A 20 -18.96 3.76 -41.48
C SER A 20 -18.40 4.33 -40.20
N THR A 21 -17.77 5.50 -40.20
CA THR A 21 -17.14 6.11 -39.02
C THR A 21 -18.11 6.82 -38.08
N TYR A 22 -19.34 7.11 -38.51
CA TYR A 22 -20.35 7.77 -37.67
C TYR A 22 -21.22 6.80 -36.87
N ALA A 23 -21.11 5.49 -37.09
CA ALA A 23 -21.96 4.49 -36.43
C ALA A 23 -21.52 4.08 -35.03
N GLN A 24 -20.42 4.62 -34.46
CA GLN A 24 -19.88 4.24 -33.17
C GLN A 24 -20.01 5.32 -32.07
N ILE A 25 -20.86 6.33 -32.26
CA ILE A 25 -21.23 7.18 -31.12
C ILE A 25 -22.15 6.36 -30.25
N GLY A 26 -21.52 5.72 -29.26
CA GLY A 26 -22.09 4.74 -28.37
C GLY A 26 -23.33 5.26 -27.66
N LYS A 27 -24.37 4.46 -27.71
CA LYS A 27 -25.50 4.53 -26.78
C LYS A 27 -24.90 4.57 -25.37
N SER A 28 -25.01 5.72 -24.72
CA SER A 28 -24.80 5.81 -23.28
C SER A 28 -25.71 4.77 -22.62
N LYS A 29 -25.09 3.73 -22.08
CA LYS A 29 -25.79 2.68 -21.33
C LYS A 29 -26.32 3.39 -20.09
N TYR A 30 -27.59 3.70 -20.05
CA TYR A 30 -28.25 4.14 -18.84
C TYR A 30 -28.06 3.05 -17.79
N VAL A 31 -27.10 3.22 -16.93
CA VAL A 31 -26.95 2.40 -15.74
C VAL A 31 -28.12 2.80 -14.85
N ILE A 32 -29.17 1.97 -14.84
CA ILE A 32 -30.22 2.09 -13.83
C ILE A 32 -29.55 1.86 -12.50
N ARG A 33 -29.19 2.94 -11.82
CA ARG A 33 -28.67 2.87 -10.47
C ARG A 33 -29.81 2.43 -9.56
N ASP A 34 -29.65 1.24 -8.99
CA ASP A 34 -30.53 0.80 -7.90
C ASP A 34 -30.28 1.73 -6.69
N PRO A 35 -31.30 2.40 -6.14
CA PRO A 35 -31.15 3.28 -4.97
C PRO A 35 -30.56 2.57 -3.75
N ARG A 36 -30.58 1.25 -3.71
CA ARG A 36 -29.92 0.44 -2.67
C ARG A 36 -28.40 0.48 -2.77
N VAL A 37 -27.86 0.59 -4.00
CA VAL A 37 -26.41 0.70 -4.22
C VAL A 37 -25.90 2.04 -3.70
N ASP A 38 -26.65 3.13 -3.89
CA ASP A 38 -26.24 4.44 -3.40
C ASP A 38 -26.19 4.46 -1.86
N LYS A 39 -27.12 3.80 -1.17
CA LYS A 39 -27.06 3.64 0.29
C LYS A 39 -25.92 2.77 0.78
N LEU A 40 -25.53 1.74 0.02
CA LEU A 40 -24.37 0.90 0.35
C LEU A 40 -23.05 1.67 0.16
N VAL A 41 -22.95 2.44 -0.91
CA VAL A 41 -21.78 3.29 -1.18
C VAL A 41 -21.65 4.37 -0.11
N GLU A 42 -22.76 5.02 0.30
CA GLU A 42 -22.77 6.03 1.35
C GLU A 42 -22.31 5.45 2.69
N LYS A 43 -22.83 4.28 3.09
CA LYS A 43 -22.33 3.56 4.28
C LYS A 43 -20.87 3.19 4.17
N GLN A 44 -20.42 2.73 3.02
CA GLN A 44 -19.01 2.37 2.81
C GLN A 44 -18.09 3.60 2.89
N ILE A 45 -18.54 4.75 2.39
CA ILE A 45 -17.82 6.01 2.52
C ILE A 45 -17.76 6.43 4.00
N GLU A 46 -18.83 6.25 4.76
CA GLU A 46 -18.89 6.59 6.18
C GLU A 46 -17.94 5.69 7.01
N PHE A 47 -17.93 4.38 6.76
CA PHE A 47 -16.98 3.45 7.39
C PHE A 47 -15.52 3.73 7.01
N ASN A 48 -15.27 4.19 5.79
CA ASN A 48 -13.92 4.48 5.30
C ASN A 48 -13.43 5.89 5.66
N LYS A 49 -14.29 6.80 6.10
CA LYS A 49 -13.90 8.17 6.51
C LYS A 49 -12.75 8.21 7.53
N PRO A 50 -12.70 7.37 8.58
CA PRO A 50 -11.56 7.33 9.48
C PRO A 50 -10.28 6.80 8.84
N ILE A 51 -10.38 5.87 7.88
CA ILE A 51 -9.23 5.29 7.18
C ILE A 51 -8.52 6.33 6.31
N TYR A 52 -9.26 7.27 5.73
CA TYR A 52 -8.70 8.37 4.93
C TYR A 52 -8.09 9.50 5.77
N LYS A 53 -8.36 9.56 7.08
CA LYS A 53 -7.79 10.56 7.98
C LYS A 53 -6.35 10.23 8.39
N GLU A 54 -5.98 8.97 8.36
CA GLU A 54 -4.65 8.50 8.75
C GLU A 54 -3.73 8.39 7.52
N ARG A 55 -2.77 9.29 7.38
CA ARG A 55 -1.74 9.17 6.36
C ARG A 55 -0.51 8.53 6.96
N LYS A 56 -0.06 7.42 6.35
CA LYS A 56 1.24 6.84 6.67
C LYS A 56 2.33 7.65 5.98
N ILE A 57 3.24 8.18 6.74
CA ILE A 57 4.45 8.81 6.25
C ILE A 57 5.66 7.96 6.62
N VAL A 58 6.71 8.05 5.81
CA VAL A 58 7.99 7.39 6.08
C VAL A 58 8.98 8.45 6.50
N GLU A 59 9.45 8.36 7.73
CA GLU A 59 10.43 9.28 8.30
C GLU A 59 11.64 8.55 8.87
N SER A 60 12.65 9.30 9.27
CA SER A 60 13.81 8.75 9.98
C SER A 60 13.42 8.49 11.43
N GLY A 61 13.70 7.29 11.91
CA GLY A 61 13.39 6.87 13.26
C GLY A 61 14.25 5.68 13.67
N PHE A 62 13.73 4.83 14.55
CA PHE A 62 14.47 3.72 15.15
C PHE A 62 13.66 2.43 15.11
N ARG A 63 14.38 1.31 15.00
CA ARG A 63 13.85 -0.05 15.17
C ARG A 63 14.72 -0.84 16.10
N ILE A 64 14.16 -1.86 16.72
CA ILE A 64 14.89 -2.79 17.58
C ILE A 64 15.19 -4.05 16.79
N ILE A 65 16.49 -4.41 16.63
CA ILE A 65 16.89 -5.72 16.12
C ILE A 65 16.78 -6.71 17.29
N VAL A 66 15.97 -7.75 17.09
CA VAL A 66 15.70 -8.77 18.10
C VAL A 66 16.61 -9.98 17.93
N ILE A 67 16.86 -10.38 16.70
CA ILE A 67 17.77 -11.47 16.37
C ILE A 67 18.41 -11.23 15.00
N SER A 68 19.65 -11.68 14.86
CA SER A 68 20.37 -11.78 13.59
C SER A 68 20.94 -13.19 13.48
N THR A 69 20.42 -14.02 12.58
CA THR A 69 20.75 -15.43 12.46
C THR A 69 20.83 -15.84 10.98
N SER A 70 21.70 -16.82 10.68
CA SER A 70 21.74 -17.45 9.35
C SER A 70 20.57 -18.43 9.12
N ASN A 71 19.93 -18.89 10.20
CA ASN A 71 18.81 -19.83 10.15
C ASN A 71 17.48 -19.08 9.99
N ARG A 72 16.76 -19.35 8.90
CA ARG A 72 15.46 -18.74 8.62
C ARG A 72 14.38 -19.15 9.62
N ASP A 73 14.43 -20.39 10.11
CA ASP A 73 13.42 -20.92 11.02
C ASP A 73 13.49 -20.22 12.37
N ASP A 74 14.69 -19.94 12.87
CA ASP A 74 14.87 -19.19 14.11
C ASP A 74 14.39 -17.75 13.98
N ALA A 75 14.65 -17.11 12.84
CA ALA A 75 14.11 -15.78 12.55
C ALA A 75 12.59 -15.79 12.47
N THR A 76 12.00 -16.83 11.87
CA THR A 76 10.54 -16.98 11.77
C THR A 76 9.90 -17.22 13.14
N LYS A 77 10.50 -18.04 13.98
CA LYS A 77 10.05 -18.28 15.37
C LYS A 77 10.09 -16.99 16.19
N ALA A 78 11.21 -16.25 16.12
CA ALA A 78 11.35 -14.97 16.81
C ALA A 78 10.29 -13.96 16.37
N LYS A 79 10.06 -13.83 15.05
CA LYS A 79 8.98 -12.99 14.50
C LYS A 79 7.60 -13.43 15.01
N GLY A 80 7.32 -14.73 15.03
CA GLY A 80 6.06 -15.28 15.53
C GLY A 80 5.85 -14.98 17.02
N THR A 81 6.90 -15.02 17.84
CA THR A 81 6.84 -14.64 19.24
C THR A 81 6.54 -13.16 19.41
N LEU A 82 7.20 -12.29 18.63
CA LEU A 82 6.92 -10.85 18.64
C LEU A 82 5.46 -10.54 18.31
N MET A 83 4.92 -11.17 17.27
CA MET A 83 3.53 -10.95 16.84
C MET A 83 2.51 -11.40 17.89
N ARG A 84 2.82 -12.42 18.68
CA ARG A 84 1.96 -12.87 19.78
C ARG A 84 2.06 -11.98 21.03
N SER A 85 3.29 -11.54 21.36
CA SER A 85 3.52 -10.73 22.56
C SER A 85 3.15 -9.25 22.36
N PHE A 86 3.25 -8.74 21.13
CA PHE A 86 3.03 -7.33 20.79
C PHE A 86 2.20 -7.20 19.51
N PRO A 87 0.90 -7.54 19.52
CA PRO A 87 0.05 -7.58 18.32
C PRO A 87 -0.13 -6.20 17.67
N ASP A 88 -0.05 -5.13 18.45
CA ASP A 88 -0.22 -3.75 17.98
C ASP A 88 1.01 -3.19 17.27
N GLN A 89 2.14 -3.87 17.36
CA GLN A 89 3.42 -3.42 16.81
C GLN A 89 3.83 -4.25 15.59
N LYS A 90 4.43 -3.59 14.62
CA LYS A 90 4.91 -4.26 13.42
C LYS A 90 6.28 -4.93 13.65
N SER A 91 6.41 -6.13 13.11
CA SER A 91 7.68 -6.85 13.05
C SER A 91 8.07 -7.13 11.60
N TYR A 92 9.34 -6.96 11.28
CA TYR A 92 9.92 -7.09 9.94
C TYR A 92 11.01 -8.15 9.95
N MET A 93 11.04 -9.00 8.92
CA MET A 93 12.14 -9.92 8.70
C MET A 93 12.84 -9.51 7.41
N LEU A 94 14.12 -9.19 7.50
CA LEU A 94 14.97 -8.75 6.40
C LEU A 94 16.08 -9.76 6.19
N PHE A 95 16.31 -10.15 4.93
CA PHE A 95 17.50 -10.93 4.59
C PHE A 95 18.62 -9.97 4.19
N GLN A 96 19.70 -9.99 4.94
CA GLN A 96 20.93 -9.28 4.66
C GLN A 96 22.06 -10.29 4.69
N SER A 97 22.44 -10.77 3.52
CA SER A 97 23.39 -11.87 3.35
C SER A 97 24.58 -11.77 4.30
N PRO A 98 24.93 -12.84 5.02
CA PRO A 98 24.29 -14.16 5.03
C PRO A 98 23.15 -14.31 6.06
N ASN A 99 22.73 -13.26 6.76
CA ASN A 99 21.87 -13.33 7.93
C ASN A 99 20.44 -12.84 7.67
N PHE A 100 19.50 -13.47 8.37
CA PHE A 100 18.15 -12.96 8.56
C PHE A 100 18.12 -12.08 9.83
N LYS A 101 17.66 -10.83 9.68
CA LYS A 101 17.48 -9.90 10.79
C LYS A 101 16.00 -9.70 11.05
N VAL A 102 15.57 -9.89 12.28
CA VAL A 102 14.21 -9.57 12.72
C VAL A 102 14.26 -8.23 13.43
N GLN A 103 13.53 -7.28 12.85
CA GLN A 103 13.38 -5.91 13.37
C GLN A 103 11.97 -5.73 13.93
N PHE A 104 11.87 -4.94 14.97
CA PHE A 104 10.62 -4.69 15.68
C PHE A 104 10.37 -3.19 15.86
N GLY A 105 9.10 -2.80 15.73
CA GLY A 105 8.58 -1.47 15.99
C GLY A 105 8.88 -0.43 14.91
N ASN A 106 8.22 0.70 15.04
CA ASN A 106 8.46 1.93 14.31
C ASN A 106 8.48 3.07 15.34
N PHE A 107 9.65 3.39 15.87
CA PHE A 107 9.82 4.38 16.91
C PHE A 107 10.34 5.68 16.31
N ARG A 108 9.72 6.80 16.65
CA ARG A 108 10.16 8.13 16.19
C ARG A 108 11.43 8.57 16.91
N THR A 109 11.53 8.26 18.18
CA THR A 109 12.64 8.68 19.03
C THR A 109 13.42 7.51 19.58
N TYR A 110 14.69 7.73 19.89
CA TYR A 110 15.54 6.75 20.55
C TYR A 110 15.00 6.35 21.93
N LYS A 111 14.42 7.32 22.67
CA LYS A 111 13.85 7.11 23.99
C LYS A 111 12.68 6.12 23.96
N GLU A 112 11.75 6.27 23.01
CA GLU A 112 10.65 5.32 22.80
C GLU A 112 11.17 3.89 22.52
N ALA A 113 12.19 3.78 21.67
CA ALA A 113 12.81 2.49 21.38
C ALA A 113 13.50 1.88 22.62
N GLU A 114 14.12 2.70 23.45
CA GLU A 114 14.79 2.25 24.68
C GLU A 114 13.78 1.77 25.73
N GLU A 115 12.68 2.48 25.93
CA GLU A 115 11.60 2.07 26.83
C GLU A 115 11.01 0.72 26.40
N MET A 116 10.73 0.55 25.10
CA MET A 116 10.24 -0.71 24.57
C MET A 116 11.28 -1.83 24.70
N LYS A 117 12.54 -1.53 24.44
CA LYS A 117 13.64 -2.50 24.62
C LYS A 117 13.65 -3.08 26.03
N ARG A 118 13.52 -2.27 27.08
CA ARG A 118 13.46 -2.73 28.47
C ARG A 118 12.31 -3.71 28.71
N VAL A 119 11.14 -3.45 28.12
CA VAL A 119 9.99 -4.36 28.21
C VAL A 119 10.29 -5.70 27.51
N MET A 120 11.00 -5.65 26.38
CA MET A 120 11.30 -6.83 25.58
C MET A 120 12.44 -7.69 26.13
N GLU A 121 13.32 -7.15 26.97
CA GLU A 121 14.47 -7.86 27.55
C GLU A 121 14.06 -9.10 28.34
N SER A 122 12.88 -9.11 28.97
CA SER A 122 12.32 -10.27 29.64
C SER A 122 11.97 -11.43 28.71
N ILE A 123 11.62 -11.13 27.46
CA ILE A 123 11.21 -12.14 26.47
C ILE A 123 12.39 -12.54 25.57
N PHE A 124 13.30 -11.62 25.31
CA PHE A 124 14.46 -11.78 24.44
C PHE A 124 15.77 -11.44 25.16
N PRO A 125 16.29 -12.34 26.02
CA PRO A 125 17.49 -12.06 26.81
C PRO A 125 18.79 -12.05 25.99
N GLN A 126 18.74 -12.39 24.70
CA GLN A 126 19.90 -12.54 23.81
C GLN A 126 20.56 -11.22 23.37
N GLY A 127 20.08 -10.09 23.86
CA GLY A 127 20.59 -8.76 23.53
C GLY A 127 19.81 -8.11 22.37
N LEU A 128 19.19 -6.99 22.70
CA LEU A 128 18.41 -6.19 21.76
C LEU A 128 19.25 -4.98 21.33
N LEU A 129 19.26 -4.68 20.02
CA LEU A 129 20.00 -3.55 19.47
C LEU A 129 19.07 -2.53 18.85
N ILE A 130 19.13 -1.28 19.28
CA ILE A 130 18.41 -0.17 18.66
C ILE A 130 19.24 0.33 17.45
N VAL A 131 18.60 0.42 16.30
CA VAL A 131 19.22 0.87 15.06
C VAL A 131 18.40 1.98 14.38
N PRO A 132 19.06 2.96 13.74
CA PRO A 132 18.35 3.93 12.92
C PRO A 132 17.74 3.22 11.70
N ALA A 133 16.51 3.59 11.38
CA ALA A 133 15.75 2.99 10.27
C ALA A 133 14.73 3.98 9.70
N LYS A 134 14.29 3.72 8.47
CA LYS A 134 13.09 4.36 7.95
C LYS A 134 11.87 3.71 8.56
N VAL A 135 11.05 4.49 9.26
CA VAL A 135 9.88 4.02 9.99
C VAL A 135 8.61 4.57 9.36
N GLU A 136 7.54 3.76 9.40
CA GLU A 136 6.22 4.18 8.98
C GLU A 136 5.48 4.73 10.20
N VAL A 137 5.11 6.00 10.14
CA VAL A 137 4.35 6.68 11.20
C VAL A 137 2.99 7.07 10.66
N ILE A 138 1.98 6.91 11.50
CA ILE A 138 0.62 7.37 11.21
C ILE A 138 0.53 8.80 11.75
N VAL A 139 0.30 9.76 10.84
CA VAL A 139 0.14 11.17 11.21
C VAL A 139 -1.33 11.55 11.09
N GLY A 140 -1.91 12.00 12.18
CA GLY A 140 -3.24 12.59 12.20
C GLY A 140 -3.27 13.92 11.42
N ARG A 141 -4.47 14.35 11.03
CA ARG A 141 -4.64 15.57 10.22
C ARG A 141 -4.20 16.85 10.96
N GLU A 142 -4.29 16.85 12.29
CA GLU A 142 -3.98 18.01 13.14
C GLU A 142 -2.48 18.25 13.31
N GLU A 143 -1.64 17.21 13.14
CA GLU A 143 -0.19 17.30 13.31
C GLU A 143 0.53 17.88 12.07
N ARG A 144 -0.18 17.99 10.92
CA ARG A 144 0.37 18.47 9.64
C ARG A 144 0.44 19.99 9.53
N ASP A 145 -0.42 20.70 10.24
CA ASP A 145 -0.51 22.15 10.15
C ASP A 145 0.58 22.85 10.99
N ASN A 146 1.39 22.04 11.73
CA ASN A 146 2.47 22.49 12.60
C ASN A 146 3.88 22.07 12.10
N LEU A 147 3.99 21.47 10.89
CA LEU A 147 5.24 21.09 10.22
C LEU A 147 5.52 21.98 9.00
#